data_954f6062718a21af85d029b7580febfb
#
_entry.id   954f6062718a21af85d029b7580febfb
#
_cell.length_a   1.000
_cell.length_b   1.000
_cell.length_c   1.000
_cell.angle_alpha   90.00
_cell.angle_beta   90.00
_cell.angle_gamma   90.00
#
_symmetry.space_group_name_H-M   'P 1'
#
loop_
_entity.id
_entity.type
_entity.pdbx_description
1 polymer ?
#
loop_
_entity_poly.entity_id
_entity_poly.type
_entity_poly.pdbx_seq_one_letter_code
_entity_poly.pdbx_strand_id
1 'polypeptide(L)'
;MKKRTIQVLTRNIKKAYVTTMMVVMMAGATSNVTYAANIIYEAHIAGIGWKGDVRDGASAGTTGQSKAIECVTIEVRNTGYSGGVRYRIHMAGKGWSNWVYDDRPCGTTGEGRQTEAIQIELYGEVAKHYKLEYRTHCQNYGWLPWVNSGVSGTTGQGLRMEDLQIRLVKNSNTSNNIVSVISSKLNFTNLQNAYPNNSKWNGSFMNKAWQCHGFACTLGYSLSGKDPYTWNKVYNLNSVKPGDIIRFDHPHSIMVTAVNGNEITYVDCNWTSKNTVKWNQKIQKNKMTAKWGALQYVMQYPN
;
A
#
# COMPACT_ATOMS: atom_id res chain seq x y z
N MET A 1 -8.26 -35.67 -2.60
CA MET A 1 -8.10 -35.37 -4.04
C MET A 1 -9.38 -34.95 -4.77
N LYS A 2 -10.52 -35.66 -4.66
CA LYS A 2 -11.76 -35.36 -5.40
C LYS A 2 -12.38 -33.96 -5.15
N LYS A 3 -12.36 -33.42 -3.91
CA LYS A 3 -12.96 -32.09 -3.60
C LYS A 3 -12.18 -30.92 -4.21
N ARG A 4 -10.85 -31.03 -4.36
CA ARG A 4 -10.00 -29.97 -4.93
C ARG A 4 -10.23 -29.82 -6.44
N THR A 5 -10.38 -30.94 -7.16
CA THR A 5 -10.65 -30.93 -8.60
C THR A 5 -12.01 -30.33 -8.92
N ILE A 6 -13.02 -30.56 -8.07
CA ILE A 6 -14.39 -30.03 -8.26
C ILE A 6 -14.42 -28.50 -8.03
N GLN A 7 -13.71 -27.96 -7.04
CA GLN A 7 -13.69 -26.51 -6.81
C GLN A 7 -12.95 -25.73 -7.93
N VAL A 8 -11.85 -26.27 -8.44
CA VAL A 8 -11.14 -25.68 -9.59
C VAL A 8 -11.98 -25.77 -10.86
N LEU A 9 -12.66 -26.91 -11.07
CA LEU A 9 -13.57 -27.07 -12.21
C LEU A 9 -14.77 -26.11 -12.12
N THR A 10 -15.40 -25.96 -10.96
CA THR A 10 -16.54 -25.04 -10.76
C THR A 10 -16.13 -23.58 -10.93
N ARG A 11 -14.92 -23.22 -10.52
CA ARG A 11 -14.37 -21.87 -10.73
C ARG A 11 -14.14 -21.58 -12.22
N ASN A 12 -13.58 -22.55 -12.95
CA ASN A 12 -13.36 -22.43 -14.39
C ASN A 12 -14.66 -22.46 -15.19
N ILE A 13 -15.66 -23.22 -14.77
CA ILE A 13 -17.00 -23.26 -15.39
C ILE A 13 -17.73 -21.94 -15.15
N LYS A 14 -17.69 -21.35 -13.93
CA LYS A 14 -18.28 -20.01 -13.68
C LYS A 14 -17.58 -18.93 -14.50
N LYS A 15 -16.26 -19.00 -14.67
CA LYS A 15 -15.51 -18.08 -15.56
C LYS A 15 -15.93 -18.23 -17.02
N ALA A 16 -16.15 -19.47 -17.51
CA ALA A 16 -16.61 -19.75 -18.86
C ALA A 16 -18.07 -19.28 -19.10
N TYR A 17 -18.98 -19.46 -18.14
CA TYR A 17 -20.38 -19.03 -18.28
C TYR A 17 -20.54 -17.52 -18.36
N VAL A 18 -19.76 -16.74 -17.60
CA VAL A 18 -19.80 -15.26 -17.69
C VAL A 18 -19.28 -14.77 -19.05
N THR A 19 -18.36 -15.50 -19.67
CA THR A 19 -17.84 -15.16 -21.01
C THR A 19 -18.80 -15.59 -22.13
N THR A 20 -19.54 -16.68 -21.97
CA THR A 20 -20.41 -17.26 -23.04
C THR A 20 -21.82 -16.67 -23.04
N MET A 21 -22.36 -16.21 -21.91
CA MET A 21 -23.71 -15.61 -21.87
C MET A 21 -23.77 -14.17 -22.42
N MET A 22 -22.63 -13.50 -22.67
CA MET A 22 -22.60 -12.16 -23.30
C MET A 22 -22.48 -12.16 -24.82
N VAL A 23 -22.40 -13.31 -25.47
CA VAL A 23 -22.22 -13.41 -26.96
C VAL A 23 -23.52 -13.63 -27.73
N VAL A 24 -24.64 -13.85 -27.10
CA VAL A 24 -25.90 -14.27 -27.82
C VAL A 24 -26.99 -13.20 -27.87
N MET A 25 -26.75 -11.93 -27.57
CA MET A 25 -27.73 -10.90 -27.96
C MET A 25 -26.98 -9.62 -28.38
N MET A 26 -26.88 -9.41 -29.69
CA MET A 26 -27.15 -8.18 -30.43
C MET A 26 -26.47 -8.18 -31.80
N ALA A 27 -27.19 -8.57 -32.80
CA ALA A 27 -26.99 -8.03 -34.15
C ALA A 27 -27.51 -6.59 -34.12
N GLY A 28 -26.62 -5.59 -34.22
CA GLY A 28 -26.98 -4.20 -34.49
C GLY A 28 -26.66 -3.18 -33.40
N ALA A 29 -25.44 -3.09 -32.99
CA ALA A 29 -24.71 -1.90 -32.55
C ALA A 29 -23.47 -2.40 -31.81
N THR A 30 -22.28 -2.24 -32.38
CA THR A 30 -21.01 -2.49 -31.68
C THR A 30 -20.74 -1.35 -30.69
N SER A 31 -21.47 -1.33 -29.58
CA SER A 31 -20.98 -0.61 -28.41
C SER A 31 -19.82 -1.41 -27.86
N ASN A 32 -18.60 -0.95 -28.10
CA ASN A 32 -17.42 -1.44 -27.39
C ASN A 32 -17.62 -1.15 -25.90
N VAL A 33 -18.16 -2.12 -25.16
CA VAL A 33 -18.20 -2.05 -23.70
C VAL A 33 -16.77 -2.23 -23.23
N THR A 34 -16.06 -1.14 -23.05
CA THR A 34 -14.75 -1.12 -22.42
C THR A 34 -14.93 -1.31 -20.92
N TYR A 35 -14.65 -2.49 -20.43
CA TYR A 35 -14.55 -2.71 -18.97
C TYR A 35 -13.33 -1.97 -18.42
N ALA A 36 -13.51 -1.28 -17.30
CA ALA A 36 -12.39 -0.65 -16.62
C ALA A 36 -11.34 -1.70 -16.23
N ALA A 37 -10.06 -1.33 -16.35
CA ALA A 37 -8.97 -2.14 -15.84
C ALA A 37 -9.14 -2.35 -14.35
N ASN A 38 -8.94 -3.57 -13.87
CA ASN A 38 -9.07 -3.90 -12.46
C ASN A 38 -8.06 -4.97 -12.02
N ILE A 39 -7.84 -5.06 -10.70
CA ILE A 39 -7.14 -6.16 -10.05
C ILE A 39 -8.14 -6.99 -9.26
N ILE A 40 -8.05 -8.30 -9.40
CA ILE A 40 -8.91 -9.28 -8.73
C ILE A 40 -8.02 -10.15 -7.87
N TYR A 41 -8.43 -10.42 -6.64
CA TYR A 41 -7.68 -11.24 -5.72
C TYR A 41 -8.59 -11.95 -4.72
N GLU A 42 -8.11 -13.08 -4.23
CA GLU A 42 -8.79 -13.91 -3.25
C GLU A 42 -7.78 -14.43 -2.22
N ALA A 43 -8.22 -14.61 -1.00
CA ALA A 43 -7.42 -15.22 0.07
C ALA A 43 -8.07 -16.50 0.62
N HIS A 44 -7.23 -17.50 0.88
CA HIS A 44 -7.56 -18.66 1.71
C HIS A 44 -7.23 -18.32 3.15
N ILE A 45 -8.20 -18.45 4.04
CA ILE A 45 -8.10 -18.07 5.44
C ILE A 45 -8.17 -19.31 6.32
N ALA A 46 -7.30 -19.38 7.30
CA ALA A 46 -7.25 -20.46 8.27
C ALA A 46 -8.62 -20.71 8.94
N GLY A 47 -9.13 -21.94 8.82
CA GLY A 47 -10.41 -22.35 9.38
C GLY A 47 -11.66 -21.78 8.69
N ILE A 48 -11.51 -21.03 7.58
CA ILE A 48 -12.63 -20.54 6.75
C ILE A 48 -12.54 -21.11 5.33
N GLY A 49 -11.36 -21.16 4.72
CA GLY A 49 -11.15 -21.52 3.33
C GLY A 49 -11.11 -20.31 2.40
N TRP A 50 -11.34 -20.52 1.11
CA TRP A 50 -11.41 -19.47 0.09
C TRP A 50 -12.66 -18.61 0.29
N LYS A 51 -12.47 -17.29 0.36
CA LYS A 51 -13.53 -16.34 0.71
C LYS A 51 -14.28 -15.77 -0.50
N GLY A 52 -13.74 -15.95 -1.69
CA GLY A 52 -14.25 -15.42 -2.94
C GLY A 52 -13.50 -14.19 -3.42
N ASP A 53 -13.62 -13.93 -4.73
CA ASP A 53 -12.91 -12.83 -5.41
C ASP A 53 -13.36 -11.47 -4.88
N VAL A 54 -12.41 -10.61 -4.59
CA VAL A 54 -12.60 -9.18 -4.30
C VAL A 54 -11.79 -8.34 -5.29
N ARG A 55 -12.04 -7.02 -5.33
CA ARG A 55 -11.45 -6.12 -6.34
C ARG A 55 -11.03 -4.78 -5.73
N ASP A 56 -10.04 -4.17 -6.35
CA ASP A 56 -9.69 -2.76 -6.29
C ASP A 56 -9.81 -2.12 -4.88
N GLY A 57 -9.07 -2.64 -3.92
CA GLY A 57 -8.99 -2.13 -2.55
C GLY A 57 -9.97 -2.75 -1.56
N ALA A 58 -10.81 -3.70 -1.99
CA ALA A 58 -11.66 -4.45 -1.06
C ALA A 58 -10.83 -5.45 -0.23
N SER A 59 -11.29 -5.77 0.98
CA SER A 59 -10.63 -6.69 1.90
C SER A 59 -10.80 -8.15 1.48
N ALA A 60 -9.69 -8.88 1.30
CA ALA A 60 -9.68 -10.30 0.98
C ALA A 60 -9.63 -11.20 2.23
N GLY A 61 -9.24 -10.66 3.38
CA GLY A 61 -9.06 -11.38 4.63
C GLY A 61 -10.13 -11.11 5.69
N THR A 62 -9.70 -11.13 6.94
CA THR A 62 -10.52 -10.79 8.12
C THR A 62 -9.71 -9.90 9.05
N THR A 63 -10.39 -8.99 9.75
CA THR A 63 -9.79 -8.19 10.82
C THR A 63 -10.45 -8.53 12.15
N GLY A 64 -9.68 -8.54 13.26
CA GLY A 64 -10.18 -8.78 14.59
C GLY A 64 -10.63 -10.23 14.90
N GLN A 65 -10.40 -11.18 13.97
CA GLN A 65 -10.79 -12.58 14.15
C GLN A 65 -9.60 -13.50 14.46
N SER A 66 -8.42 -12.97 14.53
CA SER A 66 -7.17 -13.73 14.78
C SER A 66 -6.95 -14.89 13.80
N LYS A 67 -7.38 -14.72 12.55
CA LYS A 67 -7.26 -15.73 11.48
C LYS A 67 -6.20 -15.33 10.46
N ALA A 68 -5.33 -16.28 10.15
CA ALA A 68 -4.24 -16.06 9.19
C ALA A 68 -4.72 -16.22 7.75
N ILE A 69 -4.19 -15.42 6.84
CA ILE A 69 -4.14 -15.77 5.42
C ILE A 69 -3.07 -16.85 5.25
N GLU A 70 -3.41 -17.91 4.51
CA GLU A 70 -2.53 -19.05 4.23
C GLU A 70 -2.12 -19.11 2.76
N CYS A 71 -2.98 -18.61 1.86
CA CYS A 71 -2.75 -18.62 0.43
C CYS A 71 -3.48 -17.45 -0.23
N VAL A 72 -2.96 -16.94 -1.35
CA VAL A 72 -3.61 -15.90 -2.15
C VAL A 72 -3.57 -16.22 -3.63
N THR A 73 -4.54 -15.72 -4.39
CA THR A 73 -4.49 -15.63 -5.86
C THR A 73 -4.70 -14.17 -6.26
N ILE A 74 -3.98 -13.70 -7.29
CA ILE A 74 -4.05 -12.32 -7.74
C ILE A 74 -3.96 -12.29 -9.27
N GLU A 75 -4.82 -11.53 -9.94
CA GLU A 75 -4.76 -11.29 -11.38
C GLU A 75 -5.15 -9.85 -11.75
N VAL A 76 -4.68 -9.37 -12.87
CA VAL A 76 -5.13 -8.11 -13.48
C VAL A 76 -5.93 -8.39 -14.74
N ARG A 77 -7.00 -7.60 -14.97
CA ARG A 77 -7.88 -7.76 -16.13
C ARG A 77 -8.17 -6.43 -16.79
N ASN A 78 -8.57 -6.50 -18.07
CA ASN A 78 -9.06 -5.37 -18.86
C ASN A 78 -8.10 -4.18 -18.94
N THR A 79 -6.78 -4.43 -18.81
CA THR A 79 -5.77 -3.36 -18.88
C THR A 79 -5.57 -2.81 -20.29
N GLY A 80 -5.90 -3.60 -21.33
CA GLY A 80 -5.61 -3.27 -22.73
C GLY A 80 -4.13 -3.46 -23.11
N TYR A 81 -3.29 -3.97 -22.22
CA TYR A 81 -1.87 -4.15 -22.42
C TYR A 81 -1.44 -5.58 -22.10
N SER A 82 -0.39 -6.05 -22.76
CA SER A 82 0.23 -7.36 -22.48
C SER A 82 1.00 -7.33 -21.17
N GLY A 83 1.06 -8.49 -20.50
CA GLY A 83 1.67 -8.64 -19.18
C GLY A 83 0.63 -9.00 -18.14
N GLY A 84 1.00 -8.87 -16.86
CA GLY A 84 0.15 -9.27 -15.76
C GLY A 84 0.73 -8.90 -14.41
N VAL A 85 0.45 -9.73 -13.41
CA VAL A 85 0.93 -9.56 -12.04
C VAL A 85 1.72 -10.80 -11.60
N ARG A 86 2.84 -10.58 -10.91
CA ARG A 86 3.56 -11.64 -10.20
C ARG A 86 3.61 -11.32 -8.71
N TYR A 87 3.64 -12.35 -7.90
CA TYR A 87 3.66 -12.20 -6.45
C TYR A 87 4.31 -13.37 -5.75
N ARG A 88 4.74 -13.12 -4.53
CA ARG A 88 5.27 -14.13 -3.61
C ARG A 88 4.91 -13.78 -2.18
N ILE A 89 4.86 -14.78 -1.30
CA ILE A 89 4.58 -14.58 0.12
C ILE A 89 5.72 -15.10 0.98
N HIS A 90 5.87 -14.48 2.14
CA HIS A 90 6.71 -14.98 3.23
C HIS A 90 5.86 -15.83 4.17
N MET A 91 6.26 -17.08 4.37
CA MET A 91 5.54 -18.04 5.21
C MET A 91 6.31 -18.33 6.48
N ALA A 92 5.62 -18.43 7.60
CA ALA A 92 6.20 -18.79 8.87
C ALA A 92 6.95 -20.12 8.79
N GLY A 93 8.22 -20.11 9.18
CA GLY A 93 9.12 -21.26 9.20
C GLY A 93 9.61 -21.77 7.83
N LYS A 94 9.20 -21.13 6.71
CA LYS A 94 9.68 -21.47 5.35
C LYS A 94 10.36 -20.31 4.63
N GLY A 95 10.08 -19.07 5.04
CA GLY A 95 10.58 -17.89 4.32
C GLY A 95 9.80 -17.59 3.04
N TRP A 96 10.45 -16.93 2.08
CA TRP A 96 9.83 -16.54 0.82
C TRP A 96 9.55 -17.72 -0.09
N SER A 97 8.33 -17.75 -0.65
CA SER A 97 7.99 -18.63 -1.77
C SER A 97 8.72 -18.21 -3.05
N ASN A 98 8.71 -19.08 -4.06
CA ASN A 98 8.99 -18.66 -5.43
C ASN A 98 7.93 -17.66 -5.91
N TRP A 99 8.29 -16.85 -6.92
CA TRP A 99 7.34 -15.99 -7.62
C TRP A 99 6.33 -16.85 -8.37
N VAL A 100 5.06 -16.50 -8.24
CA VAL A 100 3.97 -17.03 -9.05
C VAL A 100 3.35 -15.91 -9.89
N TYR A 101 2.63 -16.29 -10.93
CA TYR A 101 2.09 -15.39 -11.94
C TYR A 101 0.59 -15.61 -12.10
N ASP A 102 -0.15 -14.54 -12.27
CA ASP A 102 -1.53 -14.49 -12.69
C ASP A 102 -2.43 -15.63 -12.20
N ASP A 103 -3.27 -15.36 -11.22
CA ASP A 103 -4.28 -16.28 -10.68
C ASP A 103 -3.75 -17.65 -10.15
N ARG A 104 -2.43 -17.84 -10.05
CA ARG A 104 -1.88 -19.06 -9.46
C ARG A 104 -1.85 -18.98 -7.95
N PRO A 105 -2.27 -20.03 -7.22
CA PRO A 105 -2.19 -20.02 -5.77
C PRO A 105 -0.75 -19.85 -5.26
N CYS A 106 -0.55 -18.89 -4.35
CA CYS A 106 0.71 -18.65 -3.66
C CYS A 106 0.50 -18.85 -2.17
N GLY A 107 1.10 -19.88 -1.61
CA GLY A 107 0.95 -20.27 -0.22
C GLY A 107 0.56 -21.75 -0.07
N THR A 108 -0.01 -22.09 1.08
CA THR A 108 -0.48 -23.42 1.40
C THR A 108 -1.95 -23.39 1.78
N THR A 109 -2.65 -24.50 1.67
CA THR A 109 -4.04 -24.61 2.12
C THR A 109 -4.19 -25.83 3.02
N GLY A 110 -4.71 -25.62 4.23
CA GLY A 110 -4.96 -26.68 5.20
C GLY A 110 -3.69 -27.22 5.90
N GLU A 111 -2.57 -26.51 5.81
CA GLU A 111 -1.34 -26.85 6.55
C GLU A 111 -1.21 -26.05 7.85
N GLY A 112 -2.15 -25.15 8.14
CA GLY A 112 -2.06 -24.27 9.31
C GLY A 112 -0.88 -23.28 9.26
N ARG A 113 -0.34 -23.04 8.05
CA ARG A 113 0.85 -22.23 7.87
C ARG A 113 0.48 -20.79 7.50
N GLN A 114 0.71 -19.91 8.44
CA GLN A 114 0.41 -18.50 8.26
C GLN A 114 1.36 -17.80 7.26
N THR A 115 0.81 -16.90 6.47
CA THR A 115 1.57 -15.90 5.71
C THR A 115 1.91 -14.74 6.63
N GLU A 116 3.12 -14.21 6.52
CA GLU A 116 3.62 -13.08 7.32
C GLU A 116 3.74 -11.80 6.48
N ALA A 117 4.07 -11.94 5.20
CA ALA A 117 4.26 -10.81 4.28
C ALA A 117 3.99 -11.22 2.84
N ILE A 118 3.76 -10.20 1.99
CA ILE A 118 3.57 -10.35 0.55
C ILE A 118 4.41 -9.31 -0.21
N GLN A 119 4.85 -9.71 -1.40
CA GLN A 119 5.44 -8.82 -2.39
C GLN A 119 4.71 -9.03 -3.71
N ILE A 120 4.31 -7.93 -4.37
CA ILE A 120 3.49 -7.95 -5.58
C ILE A 120 4.10 -6.99 -6.60
N GLU A 121 4.19 -7.41 -7.85
CA GLU A 121 4.75 -6.60 -8.94
C GLU A 121 3.96 -6.81 -10.22
N LEU A 122 3.76 -5.75 -11.01
CA LEU A 122 3.31 -5.87 -12.40
C LEU A 122 4.49 -6.25 -13.30
N TYR A 123 4.19 -6.95 -14.39
CA TYR A 123 5.19 -7.27 -15.41
C TYR A 123 4.64 -7.02 -16.83
N GLY A 124 5.54 -6.91 -17.81
CA GLY A 124 5.19 -6.63 -19.21
C GLY A 124 4.76 -5.17 -19.44
N GLU A 125 4.00 -4.95 -20.52
CA GLU A 125 3.53 -3.60 -20.88
C GLU A 125 2.60 -2.99 -19.84
N VAL A 126 1.81 -3.82 -19.14
CA VAL A 126 0.95 -3.36 -18.02
C VAL A 126 1.73 -2.51 -17.02
N ALA A 127 2.96 -2.90 -16.67
CA ALA A 127 3.80 -2.20 -15.69
C ALA A 127 4.20 -0.77 -16.13
N LYS A 128 4.15 -0.48 -17.43
CA LYS A 128 4.43 0.87 -17.96
C LYS A 128 3.23 1.81 -17.84
N HIS A 129 2.01 1.26 -17.81
CA HIS A 129 0.77 2.01 -17.84
C HIS A 129 0.03 2.04 -16.52
N TYR A 130 0.36 1.12 -15.62
CA TYR A 130 -0.25 0.99 -14.29
C TYR A 130 0.81 0.77 -13.21
N LYS A 131 0.46 1.10 -11.98
CA LYS A 131 1.17 0.72 -10.75
C LYS A 131 0.19 0.01 -9.82
N LEU A 132 0.74 -0.79 -8.91
CA LEU A 132 -0.02 -1.36 -7.81
C LEU A 132 0.14 -0.50 -6.56
N GLU A 133 -0.91 -0.49 -5.75
CA GLU A 133 -0.82 -0.08 -4.37
C GLU A 133 -1.46 -1.18 -3.52
N TYR A 134 -0.75 -1.65 -2.50
CA TYR A 134 -1.24 -2.72 -1.63
C TYR A 134 -0.80 -2.53 -0.19
N ARG A 135 -1.58 -3.12 0.71
CA ARG A 135 -1.29 -3.14 2.14
C ARG A 135 -1.84 -4.40 2.78
N THR A 136 -1.29 -4.74 3.93
CA THR A 136 -1.70 -5.88 4.74
C THR A 136 -2.14 -5.45 6.13
N HIS A 137 -3.11 -6.16 6.70
CA HIS A 137 -3.41 -6.12 8.12
C HIS A 137 -2.63 -7.25 8.80
N CYS A 138 -1.81 -6.90 9.78
CA CYS A 138 -0.95 -7.84 10.47
C CYS A 138 -1.29 -7.92 11.95
N GLN A 139 -1.15 -9.10 12.52
CA GLN A 139 -1.27 -9.32 13.96
C GLN A 139 -0.44 -8.29 14.74
N ASN A 140 -1.01 -7.68 15.77
CA ASN A 140 -0.43 -6.67 16.65
C ASN A 140 -0.12 -5.31 16.00
N TYR A 141 -0.16 -5.20 14.68
CA TYR A 141 0.13 -3.94 13.96
C TYR A 141 -1.11 -3.30 13.35
N GLY A 142 -2.16 -4.09 13.07
CA GLY A 142 -3.29 -3.60 12.30
C GLY A 142 -2.92 -3.39 10.83
N TRP A 143 -3.57 -2.42 10.18
CA TRP A 143 -3.27 -2.06 8.80
C TRP A 143 -1.90 -1.39 8.68
N LEU A 144 -1.03 -2.00 7.89
CA LEU A 144 0.22 -1.36 7.47
C LEU A 144 -0.07 -0.29 6.39
N PRO A 145 0.88 0.64 6.20
CA PRO A 145 0.78 1.64 5.13
C PRO A 145 0.63 1.02 3.74
N TRP A 146 -0.02 1.74 2.83
CA TRP A 146 -0.02 1.41 1.42
C TRP A 146 1.40 1.50 0.85
N VAL A 147 1.84 0.47 0.15
CA VAL A 147 3.09 0.43 -0.61
C VAL A 147 2.80 0.27 -2.09
N ASN A 148 3.65 0.82 -2.95
CA ASN A 148 3.57 0.64 -4.40
C ASN A 148 4.65 -0.31 -4.95
N SER A 149 5.55 -0.73 -4.09
CA SER A 149 6.61 -1.72 -4.38
C SER A 149 7.17 -2.27 -3.07
N GLY A 150 7.93 -3.38 -3.14
CA GLY A 150 8.59 -3.96 -1.99
C GLY A 150 7.67 -4.86 -1.16
N VAL A 151 7.86 -4.90 0.13
CA VAL A 151 7.20 -5.84 1.05
C VAL A 151 6.11 -5.14 1.83
N SER A 152 4.92 -5.73 1.91
CA SER A 152 3.90 -5.41 2.91
C SER A 152 3.72 -6.60 3.84
N GLY A 153 3.81 -6.37 5.13
CA GLY A 153 3.76 -7.41 6.16
C GLY A 153 4.99 -7.42 7.06
N THR A 154 5.15 -8.51 7.80
CA THR A 154 6.28 -8.74 8.71
C THR A 154 7.03 -9.99 8.27
N THR A 155 8.36 -9.99 8.30
CA THR A 155 9.16 -11.15 7.92
C THR A 155 9.90 -11.72 9.12
N GLY A 156 9.78 -13.04 9.36
CA GLY A 156 10.51 -13.72 10.42
C GLY A 156 10.12 -13.34 11.85
N GLN A 157 8.96 -12.70 12.03
CA GLN A 157 8.47 -12.28 13.35
C GLN A 157 7.40 -13.22 13.91
N GLY A 158 6.97 -14.22 13.16
CA GLY A 158 5.90 -15.12 13.56
C GLY A 158 4.52 -14.43 13.65
N LEU A 159 4.37 -13.26 13.01
CA LEU A 159 3.13 -12.48 13.05
C LEU A 159 2.34 -12.67 11.76
N ARG A 160 1.11 -13.19 11.91
CA ARG A 160 0.27 -13.52 10.77
C ARG A 160 -0.24 -12.27 10.02
N MET A 161 -0.31 -12.39 8.73
CA MET A 161 -1.11 -11.52 7.87
C MET A 161 -2.57 -11.96 7.96
N GLU A 162 -3.47 -11.02 8.27
CA GLU A 162 -4.89 -11.28 8.54
C GLU A 162 -5.81 -10.79 7.43
N ASP A 163 -5.39 -9.72 6.73
CA ASP A 163 -6.15 -9.15 5.61
C ASP A 163 -5.20 -8.54 4.57
N LEU A 164 -5.69 -8.42 3.33
CA LEU A 164 -4.96 -7.90 2.18
C LEU A 164 -5.87 -6.99 1.37
N GLN A 165 -5.38 -5.82 1.01
CA GLN A 165 -6.03 -4.91 0.07
C GLN A 165 -5.07 -4.55 -1.05
N ILE A 166 -5.54 -4.62 -2.31
CA ILE A 166 -4.74 -4.30 -3.50
C ILE A 166 -5.59 -3.45 -4.44
N ARG A 167 -5.00 -2.40 -5.02
CA ARG A 167 -5.63 -1.60 -6.07
C ARG A 167 -4.71 -1.36 -7.24
N LEU A 168 -5.30 -1.31 -8.43
CA LEU A 168 -4.64 -0.99 -9.68
C LEU A 168 -4.81 0.51 -9.97
N VAL A 169 -3.71 1.23 -10.14
CA VAL A 169 -3.72 2.66 -10.38
C VAL A 169 -3.11 2.95 -11.75
N LYS A 170 -3.87 3.60 -12.64
CA LYS A 170 -3.36 4.00 -13.96
C LYS A 170 -2.27 5.06 -13.81
N ASN A 171 -1.14 4.88 -14.50
CA ASN A 171 -0.13 5.91 -14.58
C ASN A 171 -0.72 7.10 -15.36
N SER A 172 -0.72 8.29 -14.77
CA SER A 172 -1.12 9.50 -15.49
C SER A 172 -0.04 9.82 -16.53
N ASN A 173 -0.36 9.62 -17.81
CA ASN A 173 0.44 10.18 -18.90
C ASN A 173 0.25 11.69 -18.91
N THR A 174 1.12 12.41 -18.25
CA THR A 174 1.21 13.86 -18.41
C THR A 174 2.20 14.13 -19.55
N SER A 175 1.70 14.04 -20.78
CA SER A 175 2.36 14.71 -21.91
C SER A 175 2.00 16.18 -21.78
N ASN A 176 2.83 16.97 -21.11
CA ASN A 176 3.08 18.39 -21.44
C ASN A 176 4.15 18.97 -20.49
N ASN A 177 5.21 19.42 -21.16
CA ASN A 177 6.19 20.45 -20.74
C ASN A 177 7.29 20.09 -19.73
N ILE A 178 8.46 20.02 -20.31
CA ILE A 178 9.81 20.17 -19.79
C ILE A 178 9.99 21.50 -19.05
N VAL A 179 9.45 21.64 -17.83
CA VAL A 179 9.90 22.58 -16.79
C VAL A 179 9.39 22.12 -15.42
N SER A 180 9.69 20.90 -14.97
CA SER A 180 9.50 20.54 -13.55
C SER A 180 10.19 19.23 -13.16
N VAL A 181 11.41 19.03 -13.62
CA VAL A 181 12.14 17.75 -13.44
C VAL A 181 12.64 17.53 -12.00
N ILE A 182 12.34 18.38 -11.04
CA ILE A 182 12.83 18.23 -9.66
C ILE A 182 11.70 18.05 -8.60
N SER A 183 10.43 18.26 -8.95
CA SER A 183 9.31 18.10 -7.99
C SER A 183 8.51 16.79 -8.16
N SER A 184 8.85 15.91 -9.11
CA SER A 184 7.99 14.82 -9.56
C SER A 184 8.22 13.47 -8.86
N LYS A 185 9.04 13.39 -7.81
CA LYS A 185 9.43 12.09 -7.22
C LYS A 185 8.58 11.65 -6.02
N LEU A 186 7.81 12.55 -5.40
CA LEU A 186 7.03 12.23 -4.21
C LEU A 186 5.54 12.49 -4.46
N ASN A 187 4.75 11.43 -4.56
CA ASN A 187 3.31 11.55 -4.78
C ASN A 187 2.55 11.69 -3.46
N PHE A 188 2.47 12.90 -2.93
CA PHE A 188 1.69 13.20 -1.72
C PHE A 188 0.18 13.10 -1.93
N THR A 189 -0.32 13.17 -3.17
CA THR A 189 -1.76 13.10 -3.45
C THR A 189 -2.35 11.77 -2.99
N ASN A 190 -1.65 10.67 -3.22
CA ASN A 190 -2.11 9.36 -2.74
C ASN A 190 -2.17 9.30 -1.21
N LEU A 191 -1.23 9.92 -0.52
CA LEU A 191 -1.24 10.02 0.93
C LEU A 191 -2.38 10.91 1.45
N GLN A 192 -2.67 12.01 0.76
CA GLN A 192 -3.81 12.86 1.10
C GLN A 192 -5.15 12.14 0.92
N ASN A 193 -5.26 11.28 -0.11
CA ASN A 193 -6.44 10.44 -0.31
C ASN A 193 -6.56 9.35 0.75
N ALA A 194 -5.44 8.75 1.16
CA ALA A 194 -5.41 7.72 2.20
C ALA A 194 -5.67 8.29 3.62
N TYR A 195 -5.21 9.51 3.85
CA TYR A 195 -5.34 10.24 5.12
C TYR A 195 -5.89 11.65 4.85
N PRO A 196 -7.19 11.80 4.57
CA PRO A 196 -7.76 13.09 4.21
C PRO A 196 -7.56 14.15 5.29
N ASN A 197 -7.54 15.43 4.88
CA ASN A 197 -7.49 16.55 5.80
C ASN A 197 -8.67 16.46 6.80
N ASN A 198 -8.40 16.70 8.07
CA ASN A 198 -9.34 16.55 9.18
C ASN A 198 -9.73 15.10 9.54
N SER A 199 -9.20 14.08 8.87
CA SER A 199 -9.39 12.69 9.30
C SER A 199 -8.72 12.44 10.66
N LYS A 200 -9.14 11.37 11.33
CA LYS A 200 -8.54 10.94 12.60
C LYS A 200 -7.51 9.85 12.35
N TRP A 201 -6.38 9.95 13.02
CA TRP A 201 -5.35 8.93 13.00
C TRP A 201 -4.97 8.52 14.44
N ASN A 202 -5.30 7.28 14.81
CA ASN A 202 -5.04 6.72 16.15
C ASN A 202 -4.04 5.56 16.10
N GLY A 203 -3.32 5.40 14.98
CA GLY A 203 -2.42 4.28 14.77
C GLY A 203 -1.08 4.42 15.48
N SER A 204 -0.27 3.40 15.31
CA SER A 204 1.16 3.41 15.61
C SER A 204 1.95 2.99 14.39
N PHE A 205 3.20 3.40 14.30
CA PHE A 205 4.13 2.90 13.30
C PHE A 205 4.92 1.75 13.89
N MET A 206 4.63 0.52 13.45
CA MET A 206 5.35 -0.73 13.81
C MET A 206 5.60 -0.87 15.33
N ASN A 207 4.67 -0.41 16.18
CA ASN A 207 4.83 -0.32 17.65
C ASN A 207 6.08 0.44 18.14
N LYS A 208 6.73 1.21 17.24
CA LYS A 208 7.93 2.02 17.56
C LYS A 208 7.58 3.49 17.80
N ALA A 209 6.48 3.98 17.22
CA ALA A 209 6.09 5.38 17.31
C ALA A 209 4.56 5.52 17.27
N TRP A 210 4.06 6.50 18.02
CA TRP A 210 2.63 6.83 18.13
C TRP A 210 2.41 8.31 17.85
N GLN A 211 1.14 8.72 17.79
CA GLN A 211 0.73 10.11 17.58
C GLN A 211 1.38 10.74 16.33
N CYS A 212 1.77 12.00 16.39
CA CYS A 212 2.37 12.71 15.27
C CYS A 212 3.65 12.06 14.73
N HIS A 213 4.49 11.48 15.60
CA HIS A 213 5.70 10.80 15.15
C HIS A 213 5.38 9.49 14.42
N GLY A 214 4.48 8.69 14.96
CA GLY A 214 4.00 7.48 14.29
C GLY A 214 3.35 7.80 12.96
N PHE A 215 2.55 8.86 12.90
CA PHE A 215 1.93 9.31 11.65
C PHE A 215 2.98 9.73 10.60
N ALA A 216 3.94 10.58 10.97
CA ALA A 216 5.00 11.00 10.06
C ALA A 216 5.83 9.81 9.54
N CYS A 217 6.19 8.85 10.42
CA CYS A 217 6.88 7.62 10.02
C CYS A 217 6.01 6.74 9.09
N THR A 218 4.70 6.65 9.32
CA THR A 218 3.76 5.94 8.44
C THR A 218 3.76 6.54 7.04
N LEU A 219 3.71 7.86 6.92
CA LEU A 219 3.79 8.55 5.63
C LEU A 219 5.14 8.33 4.95
N GLY A 220 6.24 8.41 5.72
CA GLY A 220 7.60 8.19 5.22
C GLY A 220 7.80 6.78 4.68
N TYR A 221 7.31 5.78 5.39
CA TYR A 221 7.32 4.39 4.94
C TYR A 221 6.49 4.21 3.65
N SER A 222 5.31 4.80 3.60
CA SER A 222 4.43 4.73 2.43
C SER A 222 5.04 5.34 1.17
N LEU A 223 5.88 6.39 1.33
CA LEU A 223 6.59 7.02 0.22
C LEU A 223 7.83 6.24 -0.24
N SER A 224 8.59 5.68 0.70
CA SER A 224 9.93 5.12 0.45
C SER A 224 9.96 3.60 0.34
N GLY A 225 8.99 2.91 0.95
CA GLY A 225 9.05 1.47 1.20
C GLY A 225 10.12 1.05 2.22
N LYS A 226 10.80 2.02 2.88
CA LYS A 226 11.88 1.78 3.86
C LYS A 226 11.48 2.29 5.24
N ASP A 227 11.87 1.56 6.29
CA ASP A 227 11.66 1.99 7.67
C ASP A 227 12.36 3.34 7.94
N PRO A 228 11.63 4.43 8.29
CA PRO A 228 12.24 5.73 8.55
C PRO A 228 13.28 5.72 9.66
N TYR A 229 13.24 4.78 10.59
CA TYR A 229 14.26 4.63 11.61
C TYR A 229 15.63 4.23 11.06
N THR A 230 15.68 3.73 9.82
CA THR A 230 16.93 3.39 9.11
C THR A 230 17.46 4.54 8.25
N TRP A 231 16.72 5.66 8.16
CA TRP A 231 17.13 6.79 7.35
C TRP A 231 18.29 7.56 7.99
N ASN A 232 19.05 8.25 7.14
CA ASN A 232 20.08 9.15 7.61
C ASN A 232 19.49 10.27 8.48
N LYS A 233 20.14 10.58 9.59
CA LYS A 233 19.72 11.65 10.50
C LYS A 233 20.67 12.83 10.42
N VAL A 234 20.12 14.02 10.29
CA VAL A 234 20.86 15.29 10.39
C VAL A 234 20.24 16.16 11.48
N TYR A 235 21.05 17.06 12.03
CA TYR A 235 20.67 17.86 13.21
C TYR A 235 20.58 19.35 12.89
N ASN A 236 20.19 19.67 11.65
CA ASN A 236 19.95 21.03 11.19
C ASN A 236 18.85 21.05 10.12
N LEU A 237 18.32 22.22 9.84
CA LEU A 237 17.23 22.44 8.86
C LEU A 237 17.72 22.90 7.48
N ASN A 238 19.03 22.98 7.24
CA ASN A 238 19.57 23.59 6.01
C ASN A 238 19.29 22.75 4.77
N SER A 239 19.39 21.44 4.90
CA SER A 239 19.23 20.47 3.80
C SER A 239 17.85 19.81 3.74
N VAL A 240 16.88 20.37 4.47
CA VAL A 240 15.52 19.79 4.49
C VAL A 240 14.88 19.85 3.12
N LYS A 241 14.30 18.71 2.71
CA LYS A 241 13.64 18.50 1.41
C LYS A 241 12.27 17.80 1.58
N PRO A 242 11.42 17.81 0.56
CA PRO A 242 10.17 17.05 0.58
C PRO A 242 10.41 15.56 0.88
N GLY A 243 9.57 14.98 1.73
CA GLY A 243 9.67 13.60 2.22
C GLY A 243 10.40 13.47 3.56
N ASP A 244 11.20 14.46 3.96
CA ASP A 244 11.90 14.42 5.24
C ASP A 244 10.94 14.48 6.43
N ILE A 245 11.30 13.80 7.52
CA ILE A 245 10.57 13.84 8.78
C ILE A 245 11.39 14.64 9.78
N ILE A 246 10.80 15.71 10.33
CA ILE A 246 11.44 16.57 11.33
C ILE A 246 10.86 16.25 12.71
N ARG A 247 11.75 16.00 13.69
CA ARG A 247 11.41 15.70 15.08
C ARG A 247 11.87 16.81 16.01
N PHE A 248 10.99 17.21 16.93
CA PHE A 248 11.23 18.22 17.97
C PHE A 248 11.14 17.61 19.37
N ASP A 249 11.72 18.26 20.36
CA ASP A 249 11.78 17.81 21.77
C ASP A 249 10.43 18.00 22.52
N HIS A 250 9.67 19.04 22.23
CA HIS A 250 8.24 19.03 22.53
C HIS A 250 7.62 17.99 21.61
N PRO A 251 7.24 16.80 22.08
CA PRO A 251 7.20 15.57 21.29
C PRO A 251 6.28 15.70 20.06
N HIS A 252 6.75 16.46 19.09
CA HIS A 252 6.07 16.74 17.84
C HIS A 252 6.91 16.32 16.63
N SER A 253 6.26 15.81 15.61
CA SER A 253 6.88 15.48 14.32
C SER A 253 5.99 15.90 13.17
N ILE A 254 6.65 16.34 12.12
CA ILE A 254 6.02 16.71 10.86
C ILE A 254 6.69 15.97 9.71
N MET A 255 5.95 15.74 8.63
CA MET A 255 6.54 15.37 7.34
C MET A 255 6.50 16.57 6.41
N VAL A 256 7.64 16.88 5.81
CA VAL A 256 7.80 17.97 4.83
C VAL A 256 7.17 17.55 3.50
N THR A 257 6.30 18.39 2.95
CA THR A 257 5.67 18.15 1.65
C THR A 257 6.19 19.10 0.57
N ALA A 258 6.63 20.30 0.94
CA ALA A 258 7.30 21.23 0.04
C ALA A 258 8.26 22.16 0.82
N VAL A 259 9.27 22.67 0.12
CA VAL A 259 10.21 23.68 0.63
C VAL A 259 10.32 24.79 -0.39
N ASN A 260 10.08 26.04 0.06
CA ASN A 260 10.26 27.24 -0.74
C ASN A 260 11.12 28.23 0.06
N GLY A 261 12.43 28.22 -0.19
CA GLY A 261 13.38 29.03 0.58
C GLY A 261 13.32 28.71 2.08
N ASN A 262 12.92 29.70 2.88
CA ASN A 262 12.75 29.53 4.32
C ASN A 262 11.39 28.97 4.74
N GLU A 263 10.39 28.91 3.86
CA GLU A 263 9.06 28.38 4.14
C GLU A 263 9.02 26.87 3.90
N ILE A 264 8.49 26.13 4.86
CA ILE A 264 8.19 24.70 4.75
C ILE A 264 6.68 24.51 4.73
N THR A 265 6.19 23.74 3.75
CA THR A 265 4.85 23.17 3.77
C THR A 265 4.96 21.75 4.33
N TYR A 266 4.04 21.40 5.22
CA TYR A 266 4.11 20.12 5.94
C TYR A 266 2.73 19.52 6.21
N VAL A 267 2.73 18.25 6.59
CA VAL A 267 1.61 17.55 7.18
C VAL A 267 1.97 17.11 8.59
N ASP A 268 1.01 17.19 9.48
CA ASP A 268 1.12 16.66 10.83
C ASP A 268 -0.19 16.03 11.31
N CYS A 269 -0.12 15.48 12.51
CA CYS A 269 -1.25 14.95 13.25
C CYS A 269 -1.07 15.35 14.73
N ASN A 270 -2.17 15.67 15.41
CA ASN A 270 -2.18 15.84 16.88
C ASN A 270 -1.60 17.17 17.44
N TRP A 271 -1.25 18.18 16.62
CA TRP A 271 -0.81 19.46 17.16
C TRP A 271 -1.98 20.41 17.45
N THR A 272 -2.80 20.68 16.44
CA THR A 272 -3.92 21.65 16.55
C THR A 272 -5.17 21.05 17.16
N SER A 273 -5.38 19.73 17.00
CA SER A 273 -6.45 19.01 17.66
C SER A 273 -6.09 17.50 17.74
N LYS A 274 -6.50 16.86 18.84
CA LYS A 274 -6.14 15.48 19.16
C LYS A 274 -6.39 14.52 17.99
N ASN A 275 -5.33 13.84 17.56
CA ASN A 275 -5.32 12.82 16.52
C ASN A 275 -5.88 13.27 15.15
N THR A 276 -5.83 14.55 14.85
CA THR A 276 -6.40 15.09 13.61
C THR A 276 -5.31 15.39 12.59
N VAL A 277 -5.43 14.82 11.40
CA VAL A 277 -4.51 15.02 10.27
C VAL A 277 -4.73 16.41 9.67
N LYS A 278 -3.64 17.17 9.49
CA LYS A 278 -3.63 18.52 8.89
C LYS A 278 -2.58 18.60 7.79
N TRP A 279 -3.06 18.65 6.55
CA TRP A 279 -2.23 18.88 5.36
C TRP A 279 -2.06 20.35 5.05
N ASN A 280 -1.05 20.65 4.22
CA ASN A 280 -0.77 21.98 3.68
C ASN A 280 -0.55 23.07 4.76
N GLN A 281 -0.09 22.65 5.94
CA GLN A 281 0.33 23.60 6.97
C GLN A 281 1.64 24.26 6.54
N LYS A 282 1.81 25.55 6.88
CA LYS A 282 3.01 26.31 6.51
C LYS A 282 3.69 26.90 7.73
N ILE A 283 5.02 26.92 7.70
CA ILE A 283 5.85 27.52 8.75
C ILE A 283 7.19 27.98 8.18
N GLN A 284 7.71 29.09 8.71
CA GLN A 284 9.09 29.51 8.44
C GLN A 284 10.08 28.68 9.28
N LYS A 285 11.19 28.21 8.69
CA LYS A 285 12.20 27.39 9.39
C LYS A 285 12.65 28.02 10.71
N ASN A 286 12.89 29.32 10.71
CA ASN A 286 13.31 30.08 11.91
C ASN A 286 12.23 30.24 13.00
N LYS A 287 10.99 29.83 12.72
CA LYS A 287 9.88 29.85 13.70
C LYS A 287 9.57 28.47 14.27
N MET A 288 10.18 27.41 13.75
CA MET A 288 9.85 26.04 14.13
C MET A 288 10.22 25.74 15.59
N THR A 289 11.41 26.15 16.00
CA THR A 289 11.88 25.90 17.38
C THR A 289 11.07 26.70 18.41
N ALA A 290 10.65 27.91 18.08
CA ALA A 290 9.74 28.68 18.95
C ALA A 290 8.36 28.03 19.09
N LYS A 291 7.93 27.28 18.08
CA LYS A 291 6.62 26.62 18.07
C LYS A 291 6.64 25.23 18.71
N TRP A 292 7.69 24.44 18.44
CA TRP A 292 7.74 23.02 18.80
C TRP A 292 8.94 22.60 19.66
N GLY A 293 9.71 23.56 20.20
CA GLY A 293 10.91 23.29 20.97
C GLY A 293 12.15 23.02 20.13
N ALA A 294 13.21 22.53 20.76
CA ALA A 294 14.48 22.31 20.07
C ALA A 294 14.38 21.19 19.02
N LEU A 295 15.11 21.38 17.92
CA LEU A 295 15.24 20.34 16.91
C LEU A 295 15.98 19.13 17.49
N GLN A 296 15.35 17.96 17.48
CA GLN A 296 16.02 16.72 17.84
C GLN A 296 16.80 16.15 16.65
N TYR A 297 16.15 15.95 15.51
CA TYR A 297 16.75 15.49 14.27
C TYR A 297 15.79 15.62 13.08
N VAL A 298 16.36 15.52 11.90
CA VAL A 298 15.66 15.33 10.62
C VAL A 298 16.03 13.94 10.10
N MET A 299 15.04 13.07 9.89
CA MET A 299 15.20 11.83 9.13
C MET A 299 15.11 12.17 7.66
N GLN A 300 16.21 12.01 6.93
CA GLN A 300 16.28 12.38 5.52
C GLN A 300 15.66 11.29 4.64
N TYR A 301 14.68 11.67 3.85
CA TYR A 301 14.06 10.79 2.86
C TYR A 301 15.14 10.20 1.95
N PRO A 302 15.23 8.87 1.79
CA PRO A 302 16.24 8.24 0.94
C PRO A 302 16.03 8.60 -0.54
N ASN A 303 17.11 8.90 -1.23
CA ASN A 303 17.11 9.22 -2.67
C ASN A 303 16.88 7.98 -3.53
#